data_92502deab6fa3ac548c8a778a78407eb
#
_entry.id   92502deab6fa3ac548c8a778a78407eb
#
_cell.length_a   1.000
_cell.length_b   1.000
_cell.length_c   1.000
_cell.angle_alpha   90.00
_cell.angle_beta   90.00
_cell.angle_gamma   90.00
#
_symmetry.space_group_name_H-M   'P 1'
#
loop_
_entity.id
_entity.type
_entity.pdbx_description
1 polymer ?
#
loop_
_entity_poly.entity_id
_entity_poly.type
_entity_poly.pdbx_seq_one_letter_code
_entity_poly.pdbx_strand_id
1 'polypeptide(L)'
;HKVQGRASGFEAGGRERLLEDAHAVEQAGACAVVVEGVPRDLAAEITKKLSIPTIGIGAGPNCDGQVLVLHDVLGLSDMTLKFTKHYANLREAAIKATQEYVLEVREGLWPDDAVDGRGVREHDVLPVPVEERAP
;
A
#
# COMPACT_ATOMS: atom_id res chain seq x y z
N HIS A 1 7.58 15.09 -3.21
CA HIS A 1 6.74 15.45 -4.37
C HIS A 1 6.44 14.22 -5.23
N LYS A 2 5.35 14.26 -5.99
CA LYS A 2 4.84 13.15 -6.80
C LYS A 2 4.78 13.57 -8.27
N VAL A 3 5.34 12.75 -9.14
CA VAL A 3 5.19 12.85 -10.60
C VAL A 3 4.29 11.72 -11.05
N GLN A 4 3.12 12.04 -11.61
CA GLN A 4 2.09 11.07 -11.97
C GLN A 4 1.84 11.08 -13.47
N GLY A 5 2.00 9.91 -14.12
CA GLY A 5 1.54 9.65 -15.47
C GLY A 5 0.10 9.15 -15.48
N ARG A 6 -0.73 9.62 -16.43
CA ARG A 6 -2.04 9.01 -16.65
C ARG A 6 -1.87 7.74 -17.49
N ALA A 7 -2.51 6.65 -17.08
CA ALA A 7 -2.43 5.34 -17.75
C ALA A 7 -3.06 5.30 -19.16
N SER A 8 -3.77 6.35 -19.59
CA SER A 8 -4.44 6.44 -20.89
C SER A 8 -3.69 7.37 -21.84
N GLY A 9 -2.68 6.84 -22.53
CA GLY A 9 -2.04 7.48 -23.68
C GLY A 9 -1.17 8.67 -23.31
N PHE A 10 0.12 8.50 -23.42
CA PHE A 10 1.04 9.64 -23.47
C PHE A 10 0.75 10.42 -24.75
N GLU A 11 0.14 11.58 -24.60
CA GLU A 11 0.05 12.55 -25.69
C GLU A 11 1.47 12.95 -26.16
N ALA A 12 1.60 13.32 -27.41
CA ALA A 12 2.86 13.82 -27.97
C ALA A 12 3.39 14.96 -27.07
N GLY A 13 4.62 14.82 -26.53
CA GLY A 13 5.22 15.77 -25.60
C GLY A 13 5.02 15.44 -24.09
N GLY A 14 4.24 14.43 -23.75
CA GLY A 14 4.03 14.05 -22.35
C GLY A 14 5.29 13.47 -21.67
N ARG A 15 6.16 12.83 -22.45
CA ARG A 15 7.44 12.28 -21.98
C ARG A 15 8.41 13.39 -21.55
N GLU A 16 8.64 14.36 -22.43
CA GLU A 16 9.52 15.51 -22.20
C GLU A 16 9.04 16.29 -21.00
N ARG A 17 7.75 16.56 -20.93
CA ARG A 17 7.15 17.28 -19.81
C ARG A 17 7.36 16.57 -18.47
N LEU A 18 7.20 15.25 -18.40
CA LEU A 18 7.43 14.50 -17.16
C LEU A 18 8.89 14.51 -16.74
N LEU A 19 9.83 14.51 -17.69
CA LEU A 19 11.26 14.67 -17.39
C LEU A 19 11.56 16.08 -16.85
N GLU A 20 10.98 17.11 -17.44
CA GLU A 20 11.11 18.51 -16.97
C GLU A 20 10.49 18.66 -15.57
N ASP A 21 9.28 18.13 -15.35
CA ASP A 21 8.60 18.16 -14.05
C ASP A 21 9.43 17.44 -12.97
N ALA A 22 10.00 16.28 -13.27
CA ALA A 22 10.84 15.54 -12.34
C ALA A 22 12.09 16.34 -11.95
N HIS A 23 12.75 16.96 -12.93
CA HIS A 23 13.91 17.81 -12.68
C HIS A 23 13.54 19.08 -11.90
N ALA A 24 12.39 19.71 -12.21
CA ALA A 24 11.91 20.88 -11.48
C ALA A 24 11.63 20.56 -9.98
N VAL A 25 11.11 19.36 -9.69
CA VAL A 25 10.91 18.89 -8.32
C VAL A 25 12.25 18.74 -7.58
N GLU A 26 13.27 18.19 -8.24
CA GLU A 26 14.63 18.10 -7.68
C GLU A 26 15.21 19.49 -7.41
N GLN A 27 15.14 20.40 -8.39
CA GLN A 27 15.64 21.78 -8.27
C GLN A 27 14.92 22.58 -7.17
N ALA A 28 13.67 22.24 -6.88
CA ALA A 28 12.92 22.81 -5.77
C ALA A 28 13.34 22.27 -4.39
N GLY A 29 14.37 21.40 -4.33
CA GLY A 29 14.94 20.90 -3.09
C GLY A 29 14.22 19.68 -2.51
N ALA A 30 13.50 18.90 -3.32
CA ALA A 30 12.95 17.63 -2.86
C ALA A 30 14.07 16.64 -2.54
N CYS A 31 13.92 15.88 -1.42
CA CYS A 31 14.89 14.86 -1.03
C CYS A 31 14.63 13.48 -1.67
N ALA A 32 13.46 13.28 -2.25
CA ALA A 32 13.06 12.11 -3.02
C ALA A 32 11.83 12.43 -3.87
N VAL A 33 11.55 11.61 -4.89
CA VAL A 33 10.37 11.77 -5.75
C VAL A 33 9.64 10.43 -5.92
N VAL A 34 8.30 10.47 -5.82
CA VAL A 34 7.45 9.31 -6.12
C VAL A 34 7.05 9.37 -7.59
N VAL A 35 7.31 8.28 -8.31
CA VAL A 35 6.98 8.09 -9.72
C VAL A 35 5.80 7.13 -9.81
N GLU A 36 4.62 7.63 -10.17
CA GLU A 36 3.38 6.84 -10.15
C GLU A 36 2.75 6.70 -11.54
N GLY A 37 2.44 5.44 -11.92
CA GLY A 37 1.71 5.14 -13.16
C GLY A 37 2.46 5.59 -14.42
N VAL A 38 3.77 5.61 -14.39
CA VAL A 38 4.65 6.04 -15.49
C VAL A 38 5.15 4.80 -16.24
N PRO A 39 5.25 4.81 -17.58
CA PRO A 39 5.87 3.73 -18.34
C PRO A 39 7.26 3.39 -17.81
N ARG A 40 7.56 2.08 -17.74
CA ARG A 40 8.79 1.56 -17.13
C ARG A 40 10.09 2.10 -17.71
N ASP A 41 10.11 2.38 -19.02
CA ASP A 41 11.27 2.94 -19.73
C ASP A 41 11.47 4.41 -19.37
N LEU A 42 10.39 5.18 -19.24
CA LEU A 42 10.43 6.56 -18.80
C LEU A 42 10.79 6.67 -17.31
N ALA A 43 10.25 5.79 -16.46
CA ALA A 43 10.65 5.74 -15.06
C ALA A 43 12.16 5.45 -14.90
N ALA A 44 12.71 4.52 -15.70
CA ALA A 44 14.13 4.24 -15.74
C ALA A 44 14.96 5.46 -16.20
N GLU A 45 14.45 6.24 -17.15
CA GLU A 45 15.12 7.45 -17.61
C GLU A 45 15.09 8.55 -16.54
N ILE A 46 13.95 8.77 -15.89
CA ILE A 46 13.81 9.69 -14.75
C ILE A 46 14.82 9.34 -13.66
N THR A 47 14.87 8.06 -13.25
CA THR A 47 15.80 7.58 -12.23
C THR A 47 17.26 7.85 -12.59
N LYS A 48 17.64 7.67 -13.84
CA LYS A 48 19.02 7.95 -14.29
C LYS A 48 19.38 9.44 -14.32
N LYS A 49 18.40 10.30 -14.53
CA LYS A 49 18.63 11.75 -14.70
C LYS A 49 18.61 12.51 -13.38
N LEU A 50 17.94 12.01 -12.38
CA LEU A 50 17.87 12.61 -11.06
C LEU A 50 19.03 12.17 -10.17
N SER A 51 19.46 13.05 -9.29
CA SER A 51 20.43 12.74 -8.22
C SER A 51 19.75 12.37 -6.90
N ILE A 52 18.45 12.63 -6.78
CA ILE A 52 17.62 12.26 -5.63
C ILE A 52 16.95 10.90 -5.85
N PRO A 53 16.70 10.12 -4.78
CA PRO A 53 16.03 8.82 -4.87
C PRO A 53 14.66 8.90 -5.53
N THR A 54 14.36 7.90 -6.38
CA THR A 54 13.05 7.69 -6.98
C THR A 54 12.33 6.51 -6.33
N ILE A 55 11.04 6.67 -6.03
CA ILE A 55 10.19 5.64 -5.43
C ILE A 55 9.05 5.35 -6.40
N GLY A 56 9.05 4.13 -6.97
CA GLY A 56 8.07 3.72 -7.97
C GLY A 56 6.79 3.15 -7.36
N ILE A 57 5.66 3.45 -7.98
CA ILE A 57 4.39 2.76 -7.80
C ILE A 57 3.70 2.65 -9.16
N GLY A 58 3.55 1.42 -9.68
CA GLY A 58 3.06 1.23 -11.05
C GLY A 58 3.98 1.83 -12.13
N ALA A 59 5.28 1.92 -11.85
CA ALA A 59 6.29 2.54 -12.73
C ALA A 59 7.36 1.53 -13.19
N GLY A 60 7.15 0.24 -12.94
CA GLY A 60 8.12 -0.82 -13.24
C GLY A 60 9.26 -0.88 -12.20
N PRO A 61 10.26 -1.78 -12.41
CA PRO A 61 11.23 -2.15 -11.38
C PRO A 61 12.47 -1.25 -11.31
N ASN A 62 12.58 -0.22 -12.15
CA ASN A 62 13.83 0.52 -12.37
C ASN A 62 13.95 1.81 -11.54
N CYS A 63 13.07 2.04 -10.56
CA CYS A 63 13.24 3.07 -9.54
C CYS A 63 14.13 2.55 -8.41
N ASP A 64 14.72 3.46 -7.62
CA ASP A 64 15.60 3.13 -6.49
C ASP A 64 14.85 2.42 -5.36
N GLY A 65 13.56 2.72 -5.20
CA GLY A 65 12.66 2.08 -4.25
C GLY A 65 11.28 1.83 -4.83
N GLN A 66 10.48 1.06 -4.11
CA GLN A 66 9.09 0.75 -4.46
C GLN A 66 8.17 1.00 -3.26
N VAL A 67 6.97 1.48 -3.53
CA VAL A 67 5.90 1.59 -2.55
C VAL A 67 4.63 0.93 -3.08
N LEU A 68 3.85 0.37 -2.18
CA LEU A 68 2.53 -0.15 -2.48
C LEU A 68 1.57 0.22 -1.35
N VAL A 69 0.32 0.48 -1.67
CA VAL A 69 -0.70 0.80 -0.67
C VAL A 69 -0.90 -0.41 0.24
N LEU A 70 -0.89 -0.21 1.56
CA LEU A 70 -0.99 -1.29 2.54
C LEU A 70 -2.25 -2.15 2.33
N HIS A 71 -3.39 -1.53 1.99
CA HIS A 71 -4.62 -2.26 1.69
C HIS A 71 -4.46 -3.23 0.51
N ASP A 72 -3.68 -2.85 -0.51
CA ASP A 72 -3.39 -3.72 -1.65
C ASP A 72 -2.41 -4.84 -1.24
N VAL A 73 -1.36 -4.51 -0.46
CA VAL A 73 -0.42 -5.51 0.06
C VAL A 73 -1.16 -6.60 0.85
N LEU A 74 -2.09 -6.19 1.71
CA LEU A 74 -2.82 -7.09 2.60
C LEU A 74 -4.07 -7.72 1.96
N GLY A 75 -4.44 -7.34 0.73
CA GLY A 75 -5.64 -7.83 0.07
C GLY A 75 -6.93 -7.41 0.79
N LEU A 76 -6.97 -6.17 1.29
CA LEU A 76 -8.16 -5.55 1.89
C LEU A 76 -9.02 -4.85 0.83
N SER A 77 -8.40 -4.38 -0.26
CA SER A 77 -9.10 -3.76 -1.38
C SER A 77 -9.93 -4.79 -2.15
N ASP A 78 -11.10 -4.39 -2.62
CA ASP A 78 -11.93 -5.17 -3.54
C ASP A 78 -11.54 -4.96 -5.02
N MET A 79 -10.72 -3.95 -5.30
CA MET A 79 -10.15 -3.68 -6.62
C MET A 79 -8.70 -4.14 -6.70
N THR A 80 -8.36 -4.85 -7.77
CA THR A 80 -6.98 -5.22 -8.09
C THR A 80 -6.51 -4.41 -9.30
N LEU A 81 -5.52 -3.56 -9.09
CA LEU A 81 -4.87 -2.85 -10.18
C LEU A 81 -3.80 -3.76 -10.84
N LYS A 82 -3.52 -3.54 -12.13
CA LYS A 82 -2.57 -4.39 -12.90
C LYS A 82 -1.15 -4.41 -12.32
N PHE A 83 -0.78 -3.41 -11.54
CA PHE A 83 0.54 -3.28 -10.94
C PHE A 83 0.57 -3.62 -9.44
N THR A 84 -0.56 -4.02 -8.84
CA THR A 84 -0.62 -4.42 -7.44
C THR A 84 -0.45 -5.93 -7.31
N LYS A 85 0.17 -6.35 -6.22
CA LYS A 85 0.29 -7.75 -5.81
C LYS A 85 -0.20 -7.87 -4.38
N HIS A 86 -1.19 -8.72 -4.17
CA HIS A 86 -1.64 -9.08 -2.84
C HIS A 86 -0.73 -10.16 -2.26
N TYR A 87 -0.23 -9.93 -1.06
CA TYR A 87 0.60 -10.90 -0.30
C TYR A 87 -0.23 -11.66 0.72
N ALA A 88 -1.46 -11.19 1.00
CA ALA A 88 -2.44 -11.83 1.85
C ALA A 88 -3.86 -11.60 1.30
N ASN A 89 -4.87 -12.28 1.86
CA ASN A 89 -6.29 -12.06 1.59
C ASN A 89 -7.04 -11.77 2.90
N LEU A 90 -6.69 -10.63 3.53
CA LEU A 90 -7.30 -10.28 4.82
C LEU A 90 -8.73 -9.80 4.70
N ARG A 91 -9.18 -9.35 3.52
CA ARG A 91 -10.58 -8.95 3.30
C ARG A 91 -11.53 -10.10 3.55
N GLU A 92 -11.24 -11.26 2.98
CA GLU A 92 -12.09 -12.45 3.15
C GLU A 92 -12.11 -12.93 4.61
N ALA A 93 -10.94 -12.95 5.25
CA ALA A 93 -10.83 -13.29 6.67
C ALA A 93 -11.62 -12.32 7.57
N ALA A 94 -11.53 -11.02 7.31
CA ALA A 94 -12.26 -10.00 8.05
C ALA A 94 -13.78 -10.12 7.86
N ILE A 95 -14.24 -10.37 6.63
CA ILE A 95 -15.67 -10.59 6.34
C ILE A 95 -16.18 -11.81 7.12
N LYS A 96 -15.46 -12.94 7.04
CA LYS A 96 -15.84 -14.17 7.74
C LYS A 96 -15.92 -13.96 9.25
N ALA A 97 -14.90 -13.37 9.86
CA ALA A 97 -14.87 -13.10 11.29
C ALA A 97 -16.01 -12.16 11.72
N THR A 98 -16.30 -11.13 10.92
CA THR A 98 -17.40 -10.21 11.21
C THR A 98 -18.78 -10.90 11.09
N GLN A 99 -18.96 -11.76 10.10
CA GLN A 99 -20.20 -12.54 9.95
C GLN A 99 -20.42 -13.50 11.12
N GLU A 100 -19.38 -14.17 11.57
CA GLU A 100 -19.40 -15.06 12.73
C GLU A 100 -19.78 -14.30 14.00
N TYR A 101 -19.10 -13.18 14.28
CA TYR A 101 -19.44 -12.28 15.39
C TYR A 101 -20.92 -11.83 15.36
N VAL A 102 -21.42 -11.38 14.21
CA VAL A 102 -22.81 -10.92 14.07
C VAL A 102 -23.80 -12.07 14.34
N LEU A 103 -23.46 -13.29 13.90
CA LEU A 103 -24.30 -14.46 14.13
C LEU A 103 -24.35 -14.80 15.62
N GLU A 104 -23.21 -14.90 16.28
CA GLU A 104 -23.11 -15.20 17.71
C GLU A 104 -23.85 -14.18 18.57
N VAL A 105 -23.74 -12.89 18.26
CA VAL A 105 -24.49 -11.83 18.96
C VAL A 105 -26.00 -12.00 18.76
N ARG A 106 -26.45 -12.33 17.55
CA ARG A 106 -27.88 -12.53 17.26
C ARG A 106 -28.49 -13.76 17.95
N GLU A 107 -27.66 -14.80 18.10
CA GLU A 107 -28.06 -16.05 18.75
C GLU A 107 -27.86 -16.00 20.27
N GLY A 108 -27.33 -14.89 20.83
CA GLY A 108 -27.06 -14.75 22.25
C GLY A 108 -25.90 -15.60 22.76
N LEU A 109 -25.01 -16.03 21.85
CA LEU A 109 -23.80 -16.78 22.17
C LEU A 109 -22.62 -15.89 22.57
N TRP A 110 -22.69 -14.60 22.23
CA TRP A 110 -21.68 -13.59 22.57
C TRP A 110 -22.37 -12.29 23.03
N PRO A 111 -21.91 -11.61 24.13
CA PRO A 111 -20.89 -12.11 25.08
C PRO A 111 -21.44 -13.30 25.89
N ASP A 112 -20.54 -14.21 26.30
CA ASP A 112 -20.87 -15.28 27.20
C ASP A 112 -20.77 -14.82 28.68
N ASP A 113 -21.24 -15.64 29.62
CA ASP A 113 -21.24 -15.31 31.06
C ASP A 113 -19.82 -15.13 31.63
N ALA A 114 -18.79 -15.59 30.93
CA ALA A 114 -17.38 -15.40 31.34
C ALA A 114 -16.88 -13.99 31.03
N VAL A 115 -17.54 -13.28 30.11
CA VAL A 115 -17.21 -11.90 29.72
C VAL A 115 -18.23 -10.94 30.31
N ASP A 116 -18.19 -10.73 31.63
CA ASP A 116 -19.20 -9.95 32.38
C ASP A 116 -19.08 -8.41 32.24
N GLY A 117 -18.20 -7.92 31.37
CA GLY A 117 -18.02 -6.48 31.09
C GLY A 117 -17.48 -5.67 32.29
N ARG A 118 -17.16 -6.29 33.41
CA ARG A 118 -16.59 -5.64 34.60
C ARG A 118 -15.08 -5.66 34.60
N GLY A 119 -14.50 -5.01 33.59
CA GLY A 119 -13.10 -4.64 33.59
C GLY A 119 -12.15 -5.74 33.14
N VAL A 120 -11.82 -5.71 31.87
CA VAL A 120 -10.56 -6.30 31.39
C VAL A 120 -9.42 -5.67 32.18
N ARG A 121 -8.81 -6.43 33.09
CA ARG A 121 -7.60 -5.97 33.79
C ARG A 121 -6.45 -6.02 32.80
N GLU A 122 -5.48 -5.12 32.95
CA GLU A 122 -4.34 -4.99 32.03
C GLU A 122 -3.58 -6.33 31.82
N HIS A 123 -3.66 -7.26 32.79
CA HIS A 123 -3.07 -8.60 32.69
C HIS A 123 -3.96 -9.65 32.00
N ASP A 124 -5.20 -9.32 31.69
CA ASP A 124 -6.12 -10.22 30.96
C ASP A 124 -5.98 -10.05 29.45
N VAL A 125 -5.20 -9.06 28.99
CA VAL A 125 -4.87 -8.89 27.58
C VAL A 125 -3.82 -9.94 27.20
N LEU A 126 -4.22 -10.92 26.39
CA LEU A 126 -3.28 -11.90 25.84
C LEU A 126 -2.23 -11.17 24.98
N PRO A 127 -0.93 -11.44 25.20
CA PRO A 127 0.10 -10.87 24.34
C PRO A 127 -0.11 -11.34 22.91
N VAL A 128 -0.12 -10.40 21.98
CA VAL A 128 -0.12 -10.73 20.55
C VAL A 128 1.15 -11.55 20.26
N PRO A 129 1.04 -12.78 19.73
CA PRO A 129 2.20 -13.57 19.40
C PRO A 129 3.05 -12.81 18.38
N VAL A 130 4.24 -12.39 18.76
CA VAL A 130 5.24 -11.93 17.81
C VAL A 130 5.89 -13.19 17.23
N GLU A 131 5.52 -13.57 16.01
CA GLU A 131 6.26 -14.61 15.30
C GLU A 131 7.73 -14.16 15.20
N GLU A 132 8.62 -14.85 15.90
CA GLU A 132 10.06 -14.69 15.73
C GLU A 132 10.39 -14.98 14.26
N ARG A 133 10.88 -13.95 13.57
CA ARG A 133 11.48 -14.15 12.24
C ARG A 133 12.69 -15.04 12.45
N ALA A 134 12.62 -16.24 11.89
CA ALA A 134 13.80 -17.08 11.76
C ALA A 134 14.89 -16.32 10.99
N PRO A 135 16.17 -16.50 11.34
CA PRO A 135 17.31 -15.83 10.74
C PRO A 135 17.50 -16.18 9.25
#